data_41ef298da1c4ef663a738424edcd7986
#
_entry.id   41ef298da1c4ef663a738424edcd7986
#
_cell.length_a   1.000
_cell.length_b   1.000
_cell.length_c   1.000
_cell.angle_alpha   90.00
_cell.angle_beta   90.00
_cell.angle_gamma   90.00
#
_symmetry.space_group_name_H-M   'P 1'
#
loop_
_entity.id
_entity.type
_entity.pdbx_description
1 polymer ?
#
loop_
_entity_poly.entity_id
_entity_poly.type
_entity_poly.pdbx_seq_one_letter_code
_entity_poly.pdbx_strand_id
1 'polypeptide(L)'
;MNKEDKINIDLFKVVTRAIGESYDLGIMTNHLTQLLVGALGIKACTMFALNFDTRELEILASFGLSLAYLNKGPVLADKSVRDVFKGEPIVIEDVTKTDQIQYPKQALQEGIKSMVSVPIKLYGQALGVLRLYHSEPWDVSKRDLDSLEILAENIGLAMMYTRLLNTIQSIRETINELPGDIAPLLKT
;
A
#
# COMPACT_ATOMS: atom_id res chain seq x y z
N MET A 1 21.74 -18.42 12.52
CA MET A 1 21.50 -17.11 13.14
C MET A 1 19.99 -16.95 13.24
N ASN A 2 19.42 -16.84 14.43
CA ASN A 2 17.98 -16.59 14.54
C ASN A 2 17.69 -15.24 13.89
N LYS A 3 16.81 -15.23 12.86
CA LYS A 3 16.27 -14.00 12.29
C LYS A 3 15.48 -13.31 13.40
N GLU A 4 15.84 -12.08 13.70
CA GLU A 4 15.10 -11.29 14.68
C GLU A 4 13.85 -10.76 13.99
N ASP A 5 12.67 -11.16 14.49
CA ASP A 5 11.39 -10.70 13.96
C ASP A 5 11.23 -9.20 14.24
N LYS A 6 11.03 -8.42 13.20
CA LYS A 6 10.86 -6.95 13.31
C LYS A 6 9.41 -6.54 13.58
N ILE A 7 8.46 -7.43 13.27
CA ILE A 7 7.03 -7.14 13.38
C ILE A 7 6.48 -7.81 14.64
N ASN A 8 5.97 -6.99 15.53
CA ASN A 8 5.44 -7.40 16.82
C ASN A 8 4.02 -6.86 17.04
N ILE A 9 3.39 -7.28 18.13
CA ILE A 9 2.03 -6.87 18.49
C ILE A 9 1.89 -5.34 18.67
N ASP A 10 2.94 -4.64 19.07
CA ASP A 10 2.87 -3.20 19.29
C ASP A 10 2.78 -2.45 17.96
N LEU A 11 3.42 -2.93 16.90
CA LEU A 11 3.22 -2.43 15.54
C LEU A 11 1.75 -2.59 15.10
N PHE A 12 1.16 -3.78 15.32
CA PHE A 12 -0.26 -4.02 15.00
C PHE A 12 -1.18 -3.06 15.75
N LYS A 13 -0.97 -2.82 17.04
CA LYS A 13 -1.75 -1.86 17.83
C LYS A 13 -1.69 -0.45 17.24
N VAL A 14 -0.49 0.01 16.90
CA VAL A 14 -0.28 1.36 16.36
C VAL A 14 -0.95 1.50 14.99
N VAL A 15 -0.77 0.53 14.10
CA VAL A 15 -1.39 0.53 12.76
C VAL A 15 -2.90 0.46 12.84
N THR A 16 -3.46 -0.45 13.66
CA THR A 16 -4.91 -0.59 13.83
C THR A 16 -5.53 0.69 14.39
N ARG A 17 -4.85 1.37 15.32
CA ARG A 17 -5.30 2.66 15.86
C ARG A 17 -5.28 3.74 14.79
N ALA A 18 -4.21 3.86 14.01
CA ALA A 18 -4.10 4.83 12.91
C ALA A 18 -5.20 4.64 11.85
N ILE A 19 -5.57 3.38 11.55
CA ILE A 19 -6.69 3.05 10.69
C ILE A 19 -8.02 3.52 11.30
N GLY A 20 -8.26 3.21 12.58
CA GLY A 20 -9.51 3.51 13.26
C GLY A 20 -9.75 5.01 13.52
N GLU A 21 -8.71 5.80 13.55
CA GLU A 21 -8.78 7.25 13.81
C GLU A 21 -8.88 8.11 12.54
N SER A 22 -8.83 7.51 11.35
CA SER A 22 -8.82 8.26 10.10
C SER A 22 -10.09 8.03 9.26
N TYR A 23 -10.72 9.13 8.84
CA TYR A 23 -11.88 9.12 7.92
C TYR A 23 -11.48 9.36 6.46
N ASP A 24 -10.25 9.80 6.21
CA ASP A 24 -9.74 10.12 4.88
C ASP A 24 -8.66 9.12 4.48
N LEU A 25 -8.78 8.58 3.26
CA LEU A 25 -7.85 7.57 2.75
C LEU A 25 -6.42 8.11 2.59
N GLY A 26 -6.28 9.36 2.11
CA GLY A 26 -4.98 9.99 1.91
C GLY A 26 -4.28 10.24 3.24
N ILE A 27 -4.99 10.75 4.25
CA ILE A 27 -4.45 10.97 5.59
C ILE A 27 -4.05 9.63 6.21
N MET A 28 -4.92 8.63 6.14
CA MET A 28 -4.65 7.29 6.68
C MET A 28 -3.40 6.66 6.06
N THR A 29 -3.32 6.62 4.73
CA THR A 29 -2.19 5.98 4.03
C THR A 29 -0.87 6.73 4.24
N ASN A 30 -0.89 8.07 4.34
CA ASN A 30 0.29 8.86 4.70
C ASN A 30 0.76 8.57 6.12
N HIS A 31 -0.12 8.52 7.10
CA HIS A 31 0.24 8.15 8.47
C HIS A 31 0.80 6.73 8.54
N LEU A 32 0.17 5.77 7.88
CA LEU A 32 0.62 4.38 7.88
C LEU A 32 2.01 4.21 7.25
N THR A 33 2.31 4.88 6.13
CA THR A 33 3.64 4.81 5.52
C THR A 33 4.73 5.37 6.44
N GLN A 34 4.48 6.48 7.14
CA GLN A 34 5.39 7.06 8.13
C GLN A 34 5.61 6.14 9.33
N LEU A 35 4.52 5.59 9.89
CA LEU A 35 4.57 4.68 11.03
C LEU A 35 5.36 3.41 10.70
N LEU A 36 5.13 2.81 9.53
CA LEU A 36 5.84 1.61 9.10
C LEU A 36 7.34 1.86 8.93
N VAL A 37 7.72 3.00 8.34
CA VAL A 37 9.13 3.36 8.20
C VAL A 37 9.80 3.53 9.57
N GLY A 38 9.17 4.26 10.48
CA GLY A 38 9.71 4.49 11.81
C GLY A 38 9.78 3.23 12.67
N ALA A 39 8.72 2.43 12.68
CA ALA A 39 8.62 1.25 13.53
C ALA A 39 9.50 0.08 13.06
N LEU A 40 9.67 -0.09 11.73
CA LEU A 40 10.49 -1.17 11.16
C LEU A 40 11.95 -0.77 10.95
N GLY A 41 12.30 0.52 11.10
CA GLY A 41 13.63 1.04 10.81
C GLY A 41 14.05 0.84 9.35
N ILE A 42 13.09 0.89 8.42
CA ILE A 42 13.32 0.73 6.99
C ILE A 42 13.54 2.09 6.31
N LYS A 43 14.10 2.06 5.09
CA LYS A 43 14.38 3.28 4.33
C LYS A 43 13.11 4.02 3.92
N ALA A 44 12.13 3.30 3.39
CA ALA A 44 10.92 3.90 2.83
C ALA A 44 9.77 2.90 2.76
N CYS A 45 8.56 3.44 2.64
CA CYS A 45 7.34 2.69 2.41
C CYS A 45 6.47 3.41 1.38
N THR A 46 5.82 2.66 0.48
CA THR A 46 4.84 3.17 -0.48
C THR A 46 3.62 2.28 -0.51
N MET A 47 2.45 2.88 -0.47
CA MET A 47 1.17 2.23 -0.74
C MET A 47 0.70 2.59 -2.14
N PHE A 48 0.35 1.59 -2.90
CA PHE A 48 -0.17 1.73 -4.25
C PHE A 48 -1.61 1.21 -4.32
N ALA A 49 -2.45 1.90 -5.08
CA ALA A 49 -3.69 1.34 -5.60
C ALA A 49 -3.45 0.71 -6.98
N LEU A 50 -4.17 -0.36 -7.30
CA LEU A 50 -4.20 -0.91 -8.63
C LEU A 50 -5.26 -0.19 -9.47
N ASN A 51 -4.84 0.40 -10.58
CA ASN A 51 -5.76 0.79 -11.63
C ASN A 51 -6.06 -0.46 -12.48
N PHE A 52 -7.30 -0.94 -12.44
CA PHE A 52 -7.69 -2.18 -13.12
C PHE A 52 -7.75 -2.03 -14.65
N ASP A 53 -7.97 -0.82 -15.15
CA ASP A 53 -8.09 -0.56 -16.60
C ASP A 53 -6.70 -0.46 -17.25
N THR A 54 -5.78 0.27 -16.64
CA THR A 54 -4.42 0.50 -17.18
C THR A 54 -3.40 -0.53 -16.68
N ARG A 55 -3.72 -1.30 -15.66
CA ARG A 55 -2.80 -2.20 -14.96
C ARG A 55 -1.59 -1.50 -14.34
N GLU A 56 -1.74 -0.21 -14.04
CA GLU A 56 -0.72 0.61 -13.38
C GLU A 56 -0.95 0.64 -11.87
N LEU A 57 0.13 0.81 -11.14
CA LEU A 57 0.14 1.06 -9.72
C LEU A 57 0.21 2.56 -9.46
N GLU A 58 -0.88 3.14 -8.99
CA GLU A 58 -1.00 4.54 -8.62
C GLU A 58 -0.59 4.74 -7.16
N ILE A 59 0.28 5.73 -6.91
CA ILE A 59 0.76 6.01 -5.55
C ILE A 59 -0.37 6.64 -4.74
N LEU A 60 -0.80 5.98 -3.67
CA LEU A 60 -1.70 6.55 -2.66
C LEU A 60 -0.93 7.38 -1.64
N ALA A 61 0.18 6.84 -1.16
CA ALA A 61 1.06 7.50 -0.22
C ALA A 61 2.48 6.94 -0.34
N SER A 62 3.47 7.77 -0.05
CA SER A 62 4.87 7.36 0.01
C SER A 62 5.63 8.17 1.05
N PHE A 63 6.47 7.50 1.83
CA PHE A 63 7.36 8.13 2.78
C PHE A 63 8.78 7.58 2.68
N GLY A 64 9.79 8.47 2.71
CA GLY A 64 11.20 8.12 2.70
C GLY A 64 11.84 7.98 1.31
N LEU A 65 11.08 8.13 0.21
CA LEU A 65 11.59 8.15 -1.16
C LEU A 65 11.76 9.58 -1.69
N SER A 66 12.77 9.79 -2.54
CA SER A 66 12.97 11.06 -3.22
C SER A 66 11.94 11.30 -4.32
N LEU A 67 11.66 12.56 -4.65
CA LEU A 67 10.81 12.94 -5.77
C LEU A 67 11.36 12.40 -7.11
N ALA A 68 12.68 12.33 -7.27
CA ALA A 68 13.32 11.77 -8.46
C ALA A 68 12.96 10.28 -8.62
N TYR A 69 12.95 9.51 -7.53
CA TYR A 69 12.55 8.11 -7.59
C TYR A 69 11.04 7.94 -7.77
N LEU A 70 10.22 8.79 -7.18
CA LEU A 70 8.76 8.75 -7.38
C LEU A 70 8.38 9.05 -8.83
N ASN A 71 9.09 9.96 -9.49
CA ASN A 71 8.85 10.39 -10.87
C ASN A 71 9.60 9.56 -11.93
N LYS A 72 10.13 8.38 -11.60
CA LYS A 72 10.91 7.51 -12.52
C LYS A 72 10.12 6.93 -13.68
N GLY A 73 8.81 7.07 -13.67
CA GLY A 73 7.88 6.53 -14.67
C GLY A 73 6.80 5.61 -14.06
N PRO A 74 5.83 5.17 -14.86
CA PRO A 74 4.72 4.37 -14.40
C PRO A 74 5.19 3.00 -13.88
N VAL A 75 4.66 2.58 -12.75
CA VAL A 75 4.93 1.26 -12.18
C VAL A 75 3.89 0.29 -12.70
N LEU A 76 4.30 -0.56 -13.65
CA LEU A 76 3.41 -1.53 -14.27
C LEU A 76 3.30 -2.78 -13.39
N ALA A 77 2.07 -3.18 -13.13
CA ALA A 77 1.75 -4.36 -12.34
C ALA A 77 2.44 -5.63 -12.88
N ASP A 78 2.36 -5.85 -14.19
CA ASP A 78 2.87 -7.04 -14.84
C ASP A 78 4.41 -7.11 -14.91
N LYS A 79 5.09 -5.98 -14.75
CA LYS A 79 6.57 -5.91 -14.78
C LYS A 79 7.22 -5.84 -13.40
N SER A 80 6.52 -5.26 -12.44
CA SER A 80 7.09 -4.95 -11.13
C SER A 80 6.59 -5.85 -10.02
N VAL A 81 5.38 -6.42 -10.16
CA VAL A 81 4.72 -7.15 -9.07
C VAL A 81 3.76 -8.22 -9.61
N ARG A 82 4.13 -8.91 -10.68
CA ARG A 82 3.26 -9.90 -11.34
C ARG A 82 2.69 -10.94 -10.36
N ASP A 83 3.50 -11.45 -9.46
CA ASP A 83 3.08 -12.50 -8.52
C ASP A 83 2.27 -11.93 -7.34
N VAL A 84 2.43 -10.65 -7.01
CA VAL A 84 1.58 -9.97 -6.02
C VAL A 84 0.11 -10.01 -6.43
N PHE A 85 -0.19 -9.94 -7.74
CA PHE A 85 -1.57 -10.05 -8.23
C PHE A 85 -2.11 -11.49 -8.24
N LYS A 86 -1.24 -12.49 -8.07
CA LYS A 86 -1.65 -13.87 -7.76
C LYS A 86 -1.95 -14.07 -6.27
N GLY A 87 -1.75 -13.02 -5.47
CA GLY A 87 -1.99 -13.02 -4.04
C GLY A 87 -0.77 -13.37 -3.20
N GLU A 88 0.42 -13.46 -3.80
CA GLU A 88 1.67 -13.85 -3.13
C GLU A 88 2.59 -12.63 -2.94
N PRO A 89 3.25 -12.50 -1.77
CA PRO A 89 4.24 -11.47 -1.55
C PRO A 89 5.50 -11.72 -2.39
N ILE A 90 6.20 -10.63 -2.77
CA ILE A 90 7.50 -10.70 -3.45
C ILE A 90 8.56 -10.13 -2.52
N VAL A 91 9.59 -10.92 -2.25
CA VAL A 91 10.76 -10.53 -1.49
C VAL A 91 11.97 -10.45 -2.42
N ILE A 92 12.56 -9.26 -2.52
CA ILE A 92 13.82 -9.00 -3.22
C ILE A 92 14.87 -8.70 -2.16
N GLU A 93 15.65 -9.71 -1.79
CA GLU A 93 16.66 -9.61 -0.74
C GLU A 93 17.83 -8.71 -1.16
N ASP A 94 18.15 -8.67 -2.46
CA ASP A 94 19.23 -7.86 -3.01
C ASP A 94 18.88 -7.42 -4.44
N VAL A 95 18.68 -6.12 -4.62
CA VAL A 95 18.28 -5.52 -5.93
C VAL A 95 19.36 -5.70 -7.02
N THR A 96 20.61 -6.02 -6.65
CA THR A 96 21.70 -6.25 -7.61
C THR A 96 21.72 -7.65 -8.19
N LYS A 97 20.96 -8.59 -7.60
CA LYS A 97 20.95 -10.02 -7.93
C LYS A 97 19.66 -10.50 -8.58
N THR A 98 18.80 -9.56 -9.02
CA THR A 98 17.49 -9.91 -9.57
C THR A 98 17.19 -9.14 -10.85
N ASP A 99 16.39 -9.74 -11.73
CA ASP A 99 15.80 -9.13 -12.92
C ASP A 99 14.32 -8.73 -12.72
N GLN A 100 13.76 -8.97 -11.52
CA GLN A 100 12.36 -8.73 -11.20
C GLN A 100 12.04 -7.25 -10.89
N ILE A 101 12.99 -6.34 -11.09
CA ILE A 101 12.82 -4.91 -10.82
C ILE A 101 12.66 -4.15 -12.14
N GLN A 102 11.57 -3.40 -12.28
CA GLN A 102 11.32 -2.59 -13.46
C GLN A 102 12.33 -1.44 -13.65
N TYR A 103 12.82 -0.85 -12.54
CA TYR A 103 13.73 0.30 -12.52
C TYR A 103 14.98 0.05 -11.64
N PRO A 104 15.87 -0.89 -12.01
CA PRO A 104 16.99 -1.29 -11.16
C PRO A 104 18.02 -0.17 -10.96
N LYS A 105 18.31 0.62 -12.01
CA LYS A 105 19.26 1.74 -11.91
C LYS A 105 18.78 2.82 -10.97
N GLN A 106 17.50 3.19 -11.06
CA GLN A 106 16.89 4.19 -10.21
C GLN A 106 16.80 3.71 -8.75
N ALA A 107 16.53 2.41 -8.53
CA ALA A 107 16.53 1.83 -7.20
C ALA A 107 17.91 1.93 -6.52
N LEU A 108 18.98 1.62 -7.25
CA LEU A 108 20.34 1.75 -6.74
C LEU A 108 20.73 3.21 -6.47
N GLN A 109 20.37 4.15 -7.36
CA GLN A 109 20.61 5.58 -7.17
C GLN A 109 19.85 6.13 -5.96
N GLU A 110 18.65 5.61 -5.69
CA GLU A 110 17.86 5.93 -4.50
C GLU A 110 18.46 5.32 -3.21
N GLY A 111 19.46 4.44 -3.32
CA GLY A 111 20.06 3.73 -2.19
C GLY A 111 19.19 2.59 -1.65
N ILE A 112 18.35 2.01 -2.51
CA ILE A 112 17.55 0.84 -2.19
C ILE A 112 18.39 -0.41 -2.47
N LYS A 113 18.53 -1.29 -1.47
CA LYS A 113 19.21 -2.58 -1.62
C LYS A 113 18.28 -3.78 -1.57
N SER A 114 17.15 -3.66 -0.91
CA SER A 114 16.13 -4.72 -0.84
C SER A 114 14.72 -4.16 -0.85
N MET A 115 13.75 -4.98 -1.25
CA MET A 115 12.33 -4.62 -1.32
C MET A 115 11.45 -5.78 -0.89
N VAL A 116 10.36 -5.47 -0.20
CA VAL A 116 9.26 -6.40 0.06
C VAL A 116 7.98 -5.79 -0.50
N SER A 117 7.28 -6.53 -1.33
CA SER A 117 5.99 -6.12 -1.88
C SER A 117 4.92 -7.10 -1.43
N VAL A 118 3.93 -6.61 -0.70
CA VAL A 118 2.84 -7.42 -0.15
C VAL A 118 1.53 -6.98 -0.78
N PRO A 119 0.68 -7.91 -1.26
CA PRO A 119 -0.62 -7.56 -1.82
C PRO A 119 -1.54 -6.98 -0.74
N ILE A 120 -2.16 -5.86 -1.02
CA ILE A 120 -3.30 -5.34 -0.26
C ILE A 120 -4.54 -6.03 -0.83
N LYS A 121 -5.07 -7.02 -0.10
CA LYS A 121 -6.16 -7.89 -0.55
C LYS A 121 -7.46 -7.62 0.19
N LEU A 122 -8.58 -7.84 -0.51
CA LEU A 122 -9.89 -7.96 0.08
C LEU A 122 -10.69 -9.04 -0.67
N TYR A 123 -11.25 -10.00 0.05
CA TYR A 123 -11.96 -11.16 -0.53
C TYR A 123 -11.13 -11.91 -1.57
N GLY A 124 -9.82 -12.04 -1.35
CA GLY A 124 -8.89 -12.71 -2.26
C GLY A 124 -8.49 -11.90 -3.50
N GLN A 125 -9.04 -10.70 -3.71
CA GLN A 125 -8.70 -9.83 -4.82
C GLN A 125 -7.68 -8.77 -4.37
N ALA A 126 -6.59 -8.62 -5.12
CA ALA A 126 -5.60 -7.56 -4.86
C ALA A 126 -6.16 -6.20 -5.29
N LEU A 127 -6.25 -5.27 -4.35
CA LEU A 127 -6.66 -3.88 -4.55
C LEU A 127 -5.47 -2.95 -4.77
N GLY A 128 -4.28 -3.37 -4.35
CA GLY A 128 -3.08 -2.59 -4.38
C GLY A 128 -1.88 -3.34 -3.83
N VAL A 129 -0.82 -2.61 -3.54
CA VAL A 129 0.45 -3.14 -3.05
C VAL A 129 1.00 -2.26 -1.93
N LEU A 130 1.36 -2.88 -0.82
CA LEU A 130 2.22 -2.30 0.20
C LEU A 130 3.66 -2.67 -0.13
N ARG A 131 4.52 -1.68 -0.40
CA ARG A 131 5.93 -1.90 -0.72
C ARG A 131 6.83 -1.25 0.29
N LEU A 132 7.72 -2.05 0.86
CA LEU A 132 8.72 -1.67 1.84
C LEU A 132 10.09 -1.67 1.17
N TYR A 133 10.93 -0.68 1.47
CA TYR A 133 12.27 -0.53 0.89
C TYR A 133 13.30 -0.44 2.00
N HIS A 134 14.42 -1.14 1.84
CA HIS A 134 15.51 -1.10 2.81
C HIS A 134 16.83 -0.69 2.15
N SER A 135 17.69 0.01 2.89
CA SER A 135 19.02 0.44 2.45
C SER A 135 20.09 -0.63 2.61
N GLU A 136 19.74 -1.76 3.20
CA GLU A 136 20.59 -2.95 3.34
C GLU A 136 19.88 -4.18 2.75
N PRO A 137 20.60 -5.25 2.41
CA PRO A 137 19.98 -6.52 2.10
C PRO A 137 19.10 -6.98 3.28
N TRP A 138 17.89 -7.38 2.98
CA TRP A 138 16.91 -7.77 4.01
C TRP A 138 16.40 -9.18 3.76
N ASP A 139 16.85 -10.11 4.59
CA ASP A 139 16.33 -11.46 4.66
C ASP A 139 15.13 -11.47 5.62
N VAL A 140 13.92 -11.28 5.06
CA VAL A 140 12.67 -11.20 5.82
C VAL A 140 12.33 -12.58 6.38
N SER A 141 12.00 -12.66 7.68
CA SER A 141 11.53 -13.90 8.27
C SER A 141 10.14 -14.27 7.71
N LYS A 142 9.83 -15.57 7.67
CA LYS A 142 8.48 -16.01 7.27
C LYS A 142 7.40 -15.41 8.18
N ARG A 143 7.68 -15.31 9.47
CA ARG A 143 6.77 -14.72 10.45
C ARG A 143 6.49 -13.24 10.20
N ASP A 144 7.55 -12.47 9.87
CA ASP A 144 7.37 -11.07 9.49
C ASP A 144 6.56 -10.94 8.20
N LEU A 145 6.79 -11.83 7.22
CA LEU A 145 6.06 -11.83 5.98
C LEU A 145 4.57 -12.13 6.21
N ASP A 146 4.26 -13.18 6.96
CA ASP A 146 2.88 -13.53 7.36
C ASP A 146 2.21 -12.35 8.10
N SER A 147 2.96 -11.67 8.97
CA SER A 147 2.50 -10.49 9.70
C SER A 147 2.22 -9.29 8.80
N LEU A 148 3.08 -9.06 7.79
CA LEU A 148 2.88 -8.02 6.78
C LEU A 148 1.64 -8.29 5.91
N GLU A 149 1.37 -9.56 5.57
CA GLU A 149 0.18 -9.95 4.82
C GLU A 149 -1.10 -9.62 5.60
N ILE A 150 -1.17 -10.01 6.89
CA ILE A 150 -2.31 -9.69 7.76
C ILE A 150 -2.49 -8.16 7.87
N LEU A 151 -1.40 -7.42 8.01
CA LEU A 151 -1.42 -5.97 8.08
C LEU A 151 -1.93 -5.34 6.77
N ALA A 152 -1.50 -5.85 5.63
CA ALA A 152 -1.95 -5.41 4.32
C ALA A 152 -3.45 -5.74 4.08
N GLU A 153 -3.95 -6.85 4.58
CA GLU A 153 -5.39 -7.18 4.55
C GLU A 153 -6.22 -6.20 5.38
N ASN A 154 -5.75 -5.81 6.58
CA ASN A 154 -6.40 -4.78 7.39
C ASN A 154 -6.41 -3.41 6.68
N ILE A 155 -5.33 -3.04 5.99
CA ILE A 155 -5.27 -1.85 5.16
C ILE A 155 -6.28 -1.94 4.01
N GLY A 156 -6.40 -3.09 3.35
CA GLY A 156 -7.37 -3.34 2.28
C GLY A 156 -8.81 -3.14 2.75
N LEU A 157 -9.15 -3.64 3.93
CA LEU A 157 -10.46 -3.44 4.54
C LEU A 157 -10.73 -1.95 4.82
N ALA A 158 -9.75 -1.24 5.36
CA ALA A 158 -9.85 0.19 5.63
C ALA A 158 -9.99 1.03 4.35
N MET A 159 -9.25 0.70 3.29
CA MET A 159 -9.36 1.34 1.98
C MET A 159 -10.78 1.19 1.40
N MET A 160 -11.34 -0.02 1.48
CA MET A 160 -12.70 -0.27 0.98
C MET A 160 -13.76 0.46 1.81
N TYR A 161 -13.62 0.45 3.13
CA TYR A 161 -14.53 1.16 4.03
C TYR A 161 -14.55 2.67 3.75
N THR A 162 -13.38 3.29 3.66
CA THR A 162 -13.26 4.72 3.36
C THR A 162 -13.83 5.06 1.98
N ARG A 163 -13.56 4.22 0.97
CA ARG A 163 -14.11 4.39 -0.37
C ARG A 163 -15.65 4.32 -0.38
N LEU A 164 -16.20 3.36 0.38
CA LEU A 164 -17.66 3.21 0.51
C LEU A 164 -18.30 4.45 1.16
N LEU A 165 -17.71 4.94 2.26
CA LEU A 165 -18.19 6.16 2.92
C LEU A 165 -18.17 7.37 1.99
N ASN A 166 -17.06 7.58 1.27
CA ASN A 166 -16.95 8.69 0.30
C ASN A 166 -17.98 8.59 -0.82
N THR A 167 -18.24 7.37 -1.31
CA THR A 167 -19.27 7.13 -2.34
C THR A 167 -20.66 7.47 -1.82
N ILE A 168 -20.99 7.03 -0.60
CA ILE A 168 -22.29 7.34 0.05
C ILE A 168 -22.45 8.86 0.23
N GLN A 169 -21.39 9.53 0.66
CA GLN A 169 -21.39 10.98 0.84
C GLN A 169 -21.60 11.71 -0.49
N SER A 170 -20.90 11.34 -1.55
CA SER A 170 -21.08 11.92 -2.89
C SER A 170 -22.49 11.72 -3.43
N ILE A 171 -23.08 10.54 -3.23
CA ILE A 171 -24.48 10.28 -3.61
C ILE A 171 -25.42 11.20 -2.84
N ARG A 172 -25.22 11.36 -1.53
CA ARG A 172 -26.03 12.26 -0.68
C ARG A 172 -25.92 13.72 -1.14
N GLU A 173 -24.73 14.20 -1.45
CA GLU A 173 -24.49 15.55 -1.96
C GLU A 173 -25.22 15.75 -3.29
N THR A 174 -25.08 14.82 -4.24
CA THR A 174 -25.77 14.86 -5.52
C THR A 174 -27.30 14.92 -5.37
N ILE A 175 -27.86 14.12 -4.44
CA ILE A 175 -29.29 14.12 -4.17
C ILE A 175 -29.78 15.48 -3.60
N ASN A 176 -28.96 16.09 -2.72
CA ASN A 176 -29.27 17.38 -2.12
C ASN A 176 -29.21 18.57 -3.13
N GLU A 177 -28.44 18.42 -4.20
CA GLU A 177 -28.27 19.40 -5.28
C GLU A 177 -29.39 19.29 -6.34
N LEU A 178 -30.20 18.22 -6.31
CA LEU A 178 -31.29 18.06 -7.24
C LEU A 178 -32.40 19.16 -7.03
N PRO A 179 -32.99 19.68 -8.12
CA PRO A 179 -34.11 20.59 -8.04
C PRO A 179 -35.24 20.03 -7.16
N GLY A 180 -35.89 20.89 -6.38
CA GLY A 180 -36.87 20.51 -5.36
C GLY A 180 -38.09 19.73 -5.87
N ASP A 181 -38.34 19.75 -7.16
CA ASP A 181 -39.39 18.99 -7.85
C ASP A 181 -39.02 17.52 -8.12
N ILE A 182 -37.74 17.17 -8.13
CA ILE A 182 -37.26 15.80 -8.36
C ILE A 182 -36.90 15.07 -7.03
N ALA A 183 -36.49 15.80 -6.02
CA ALA A 183 -36.10 15.27 -4.72
C ALA A 183 -37.15 14.38 -4.01
N PRO A 184 -38.45 14.63 -4.09
CA PRO A 184 -39.49 13.78 -3.50
C PRO A 184 -39.60 12.40 -4.16
N LEU A 185 -39.25 12.25 -5.44
CA LEU A 185 -39.37 10.99 -6.20
C LEU A 185 -38.36 9.93 -5.80
N LEU A 186 -37.27 10.31 -5.10
CA LEU A 186 -36.19 9.43 -4.66
C LEU A 186 -36.35 8.99 -3.19
N LYS A 187 -37.42 9.37 -2.51
CA LYS A 187 -37.69 9.06 -1.10
C LYS A 187 -38.68 7.92 -0.87
N THR A 188 -38.97 7.13 -1.90
CA THR A 188 -39.90 5.96 -1.80
C THR A 188 -39.15 4.65 -1.64
#